data_c2ce462c8697f42a579cc14fabd0a965
#
_entry.id   c2ce462c8697f42a579cc14fabd0a965
#
_cell.length_a   1.000
_cell.length_b   1.000
_cell.length_c   1.000
_cell.angle_alpha   90.00
_cell.angle_beta   90.00
_cell.angle_gamma   90.00
#
_symmetry.space_group_name_H-M   'P 1'
#
loop_
_entity.id
_entity.type
_entity.pdbx_description
1 polymer ?
#
loop_
_entity_poly.entity_id
_entity_poly.type
_entity_poly.pdbx_seq_one_letter_code
_entity_poly.pdbx_strand_id
1 'polypeptide(L)'
;MNSLSDEEMKKIIKRAGMKIDKKSQDWLIRMANGDARQAITMLENTSKLYGKINLENLKNTLQSKFLRYDKAGEEHYNTISAFIKSMRASQPDAAIYYMSRMIDSGEDPKFIARRMVIFASEDIGVAQPTALVVANSVFRAVETIGLPECAINLAHGIVYLCQCKKNRGAYNAYIKATEDVKKYGNLPVPLKLRSPETNLMKELNYGKGYEKYSKESFLPNELKNKKYLEQ
;
A
#
# COMPACT_ATOMS: atom_id res chain seq x y z
N MET A 1 3.55 -23.06 3.69
CA MET A 1 3.10 -23.80 4.90
C MET A 1 1.91 -24.64 4.47
N ASN A 2 1.93 -25.93 4.77
CA ASN A 2 0.77 -26.80 4.52
C ASN A 2 -0.31 -26.46 5.55
N SER A 3 -1.58 -26.37 5.12
CA SER A 3 -2.72 -26.19 6.01
C SER A 3 -2.86 -27.42 6.93
N LEU A 4 -3.21 -27.19 8.19
CA LEU A 4 -3.42 -28.27 9.17
C LEU A 4 -4.68 -29.09 8.81
N SER A 5 -4.61 -30.39 9.09
CA SER A 5 -5.77 -31.28 8.96
C SER A 5 -6.81 -31.04 10.04
N ASP A 6 -8.05 -31.42 9.79
CA ASP A 6 -9.17 -31.30 10.77
C ASP A 6 -8.85 -31.93 12.12
N GLU A 7 -8.14 -33.08 12.11
CA GLU A 7 -7.75 -33.79 13.34
C GLU A 7 -6.68 -33.02 14.14
N GLU A 8 -5.74 -32.35 13.47
CA GLU A 8 -4.75 -31.49 14.11
C GLU A 8 -5.41 -30.23 14.68
N MET A 9 -6.35 -29.63 13.93
CA MET A 9 -7.14 -28.50 14.36
C MET A 9 -7.96 -28.82 15.62
N LYS A 10 -8.62 -29.99 15.69
CA LYS A 10 -9.34 -30.46 16.88
C LYS A 10 -8.42 -30.55 18.09
N LYS A 11 -7.21 -31.11 17.94
CA LYS A 11 -6.22 -31.18 19.03
C LYS A 11 -5.81 -29.81 19.53
N ILE A 12 -5.59 -28.84 18.63
CA ILE A 12 -5.19 -27.47 18.98
C ILE A 12 -6.32 -26.75 19.72
N ILE A 13 -7.56 -26.84 19.22
CA ILE A 13 -8.74 -26.23 19.86
C ILE A 13 -8.94 -26.83 21.27
N LYS A 14 -8.76 -28.13 21.44
CA LYS A 14 -8.84 -28.79 22.75
C LYS A 14 -7.77 -28.29 23.73
N ARG A 15 -6.54 -28.05 23.23
CA ARG A 15 -5.44 -27.50 24.05
C ARG A 15 -5.67 -26.05 24.50
N ALA A 16 -6.46 -25.29 23.75
CA ALA A 16 -6.84 -23.93 24.13
C ALA A 16 -7.71 -23.87 25.40
N GLY A 17 -8.20 -25.01 25.90
CA GLY A 17 -8.89 -25.12 27.19
C GLY A 17 -10.30 -24.50 27.23
N MET A 18 -10.82 -24.04 26.11
CA MET A 18 -12.14 -23.38 26.03
C MET A 18 -13.26 -24.40 25.83
N LYS A 19 -14.35 -24.24 26.58
CA LYS A 19 -15.53 -25.10 26.42
C LYS A 19 -16.28 -24.75 25.14
N ILE A 20 -16.31 -25.67 24.19
CA ILE A 20 -17.01 -25.55 22.91
C ILE A 20 -17.78 -26.83 22.60
N ASP A 21 -19.02 -26.74 22.12
CA ASP A 21 -19.78 -27.89 21.67
C ASP A 21 -19.30 -28.41 20.30
N LYS A 22 -19.59 -29.68 20.01
CA LYS A 22 -19.11 -30.33 18.78
C LYS A 22 -19.55 -29.62 17.50
N LYS A 23 -20.79 -29.15 17.44
CA LYS A 23 -21.34 -28.45 16.26
C LYS A 23 -20.61 -27.14 15.99
N SER A 24 -20.32 -26.38 17.05
CA SER A 24 -19.54 -25.13 17.01
C SER A 24 -18.09 -25.40 16.63
N GLN A 25 -17.47 -26.47 17.15
CA GLN A 25 -16.10 -26.85 16.81
C GLN A 25 -15.97 -27.25 15.33
N ASP A 26 -16.86 -28.11 14.82
CA ASP A 26 -16.83 -28.53 13.42
C ASP A 26 -17.05 -27.37 12.45
N TRP A 27 -17.91 -26.41 12.82
CA TRP A 27 -18.10 -25.19 12.05
C TRP A 27 -16.85 -24.30 12.06
N LEU A 28 -16.22 -24.11 13.23
CA LEU A 28 -15.01 -23.30 13.38
C LEU A 28 -13.84 -23.86 12.56
N ILE A 29 -13.64 -25.18 12.57
CA ILE A 29 -12.58 -25.85 11.81
C ILE A 29 -12.76 -25.59 10.31
N ARG A 30 -13.98 -25.75 9.79
CA ARG A 30 -14.29 -25.46 8.38
C ARG A 30 -14.01 -23.99 8.02
N MET A 31 -14.38 -23.07 8.89
CA MET A 31 -14.20 -21.64 8.65
C MET A 31 -12.73 -21.20 8.75
N ALA A 32 -11.95 -21.84 9.61
CA ALA A 32 -10.53 -21.55 9.77
C ALA A 32 -9.65 -22.19 8.67
N ASN A 33 -10.18 -23.13 7.88
CA ASN A 33 -9.54 -23.77 6.73
C ASN A 33 -8.05 -24.14 6.98
N GLY A 34 -7.77 -24.79 8.11
CA GLY A 34 -6.43 -25.24 8.50
C GLY A 34 -5.54 -24.17 9.13
N ASP A 35 -6.06 -22.97 9.39
CA ASP A 35 -5.35 -21.90 10.13
C ASP A 35 -5.70 -21.95 11.63
N ALA A 36 -4.77 -22.54 12.43
CA ALA A 36 -4.93 -22.64 13.88
C ALA A 36 -4.95 -21.28 14.59
N ARG A 37 -4.19 -20.31 14.12
CA ARG A 37 -4.15 -18.97 14.72
C ARG A 37 -5.50 -18.28 14.55
N GLN A 38 -6.09 -18.37 13.37
CA GLN A 38 -7.42 -17.83 13.10
C GLN A 38 -8.48 -18.49 14.00
N ALA A 39 -8.45 -19.81 14.15
CA ALA A 39 -9.38 -20.53 15.01
C ALA A 39 -9.28 -20.09 16.48
N ILE A 40 -8.06 -20.00 17.03
CA ILE A 40 -7.82 -19.58 18.42
C ILE A 40 -8.27 -18.14 18.63
N THR A 41 -7.88 -17.23 17.74
CA THR A 41 -8.27 -15.81 17.81
C THR A 41 -9.80 -15.65 17.80
N MET A 42 -10.50 -16.47 16.99
CA MET A 42 -11.96 -16.45 16.96
C MET A 42 -12.58 -16.93 18.27
N LEU A 43 -12.04 -18.00 18.88
CA LEU A 43 -12.48 -18.49 20.20
C LEU A 43 -12.29 -17.44 21.29
N GLU A 44 -11.09 -16.84 21.37
CA GLU A 44 -10.77 -15.80 22.36
C GLU A 44 -11.68 -14.58 22.23
N ASN A 45 -11.88 -14.10 21.01
CA ASN A 45 -12.75 -12.94 20.77
C ASN A 45 -14.22 -13.27 21.11
N THR A 46 -14.70 -14.46 20.73
CA THR A 46 -16.07 -14.87 21.07
C THR A 46 -16.25 -14.96 22.59
N SER A 47 -15.27 -15.53 23.29
CA SER A 47 -15.28 -15.61 24.74
C SER A 47 -15.28 -14.23 25.40
N LYS A 48 -14.45 -13.29 24.91
CA LYS A 48 -14.39 -11.90 25.40
C LYS A 48 -15.68 -11.12 25.17
N LEU A 49 -16.28 -11.27 23.97
CA LEU A 49 -17.47 -10.50 23.59
C LEU A 49 -18.77 -11.03 24.24
N TYR A 50 -18.91 -12.35 24.36
CA TYR A 50 -20.17 -12.98 24.73
C TYR A 50 -20.08 -13.86 25.99
N GLY A 51 -18.89 -14.07 26.54
CA GLY A 51 -18.65 -14.93 27.71
C GLY A 51 -18.88 -16.43 27.46
N LYS A 52 -19.65 -16.79 26.43
CA LYS A 52 -20.00 -18.18 26.06
C LYS A 52 -19.73 -18.43 24.60
N ILE A 53 -19.08 -19.57 24.31
CA ILE A 53 -18.77 -20.01 22.94
C ILE A 53 -19.85 -20.99 22.48
N ASN A 54 -20.66 -20.56 21.52
CA ASN A 54 -21.63 -21.36 20.81
C ASN A 54 -21.67 -20.96 19.33
N LEU A 55 -22.37 -21.70 18.48
CA LEU A 55 -22.41 -21.48 17.05
C LEU A 55 -22.92 -20.09 16.66
N GLU A 56 -23.92 -19.58 17.37
CA GLU A 56 -24.51 -18.27 17.14
C GLU A 56 -23.50 -17.15 17.47
N ASN A 57 -22.87 -17.20 18.64
CA ASN A 57 -21.86 -16.24 19.06
C ASN A 57 -20.62 -16.29 18.17
N LEU A 58 -20.18 -17.46 17.71
CA LEU A 58 -19.11 -17.59 16.73
C LEU A 58 -19.47 -16.93 15.38
N LYS A 59 -20.69 -17.14 14.91
CA LYS A 59 -21.19 -16.47 13.68
C LYS A 59 -21.25 -14.95 13.87
N ASN A 60 -21.76 -14.48 14.99
CA ASN A 60 -21.82 -13.06 15.32
C ASN A 60 -20.43 -12.43 15.45
N THR A 61 -19.47 -13.14 16.06
CA THR A 61 -18.06 -12.72 16.11
C THR A 61 -17.46 -12.64 14.71
N LEU A 62 -17.74 -13.63 13.87
CA LEU A 62 -17.30 -13.64 12.48
C LEU A 62 -17.94 -12.48 11.71
N GLN A 63 -19.26 -12.32 11.80
CA GLN A 63 -19.97 -11.19 11.19
C GLN A 63 -19.46 -9.83 11.69
N SER A 64 -19.24 -9.66 12.99
CA SER A 64 -18.68 -8.42 13.54
C SER A 64 -17.26 -8.15 13.05
N LYS A 65 -16.46 -9.18 12.78
CA LYS A 65 -15.14 -9.07 12.15
C LYS A 65 -15.23 -8.82 10.65
N PHE A 66 -16.11 -9.53 9.93
CA PHE A 66 -16.34 -9.35 8.48
C PHE A 66 -17.02 -8.00 8.19
N LEU A 67 -17.98 -7.58 9.01
CA LEU A 67 -18.59 -6.24 8.91
C LEU A 67 -17.61 -5.13 9.28
N ARG A 68 -16.53 -5.44 10.02
CA ARG A 68 -15.50 -4.45 10.37
C ARG A 68 -14.34 -4.40 9.40
N TYR A 69 -14.04 -5.50 8.70
CA TYR A 69 -12.89 -5.51 7.80
C TYR A 69 -12.95 -6.66 6.78
N ASP A 70 -13.60 -6.41 5.67
CA ASP A 70 -13.45 -7.22 4.47
C ASP A 70 -12.16 -6.77 3.75
N LYS A 71 -11.10 -7.60 3.76
CA LYS A 71 -9.80 -7.30 3.11
C LYS A 71 -9.89 -7.01 1.62
N ALA A 72 -10.99 -7.41 0.97
CA ALA A 72 -11.29 -7.16 -0.43
C ALA A 72 -12.51 -6.25 -0.62
N GLY A 73 -13.18 -5.82 0.46
CA GLY A 73 -14.45 -5.13 0.42
C GLY A 73 -14.36 -3.62 0.62
N GLU A 74 -15.53 -3.00 0.62
CA GLU A 74 -15.73 -1.56 0.69
C GLU A 74 -15.07 -0.92 1.92
N GLU A 75 -15.08 -1.58 3.08
CA GLU A 75 -14.52 -1.02 4.32
C GLU A 75 -12.99 -0.98 4.32
N HIS A 76 -12.33 -1.96 3.70
CA HIS A 76 -10.88 -1.93 3.47
C HIS A 76 -10.50 -0.70 2.63
N TYR A 77 -11.15 -0.50 1.48
CA TYR A 77 -10.90 0.64 0.61
C TYR A 77 -11.23 1.97 1.30
N ASN A 78 -12.31 2.03 2.08
CA ASN A 78 -12.70 3.23 2.83
C ASN A 78 -11.67 3.58 3.90
N THR A 79 -11.15 2.60 4.65
CA THR A 79 -10.17 2.84 5.72
C THR A 79 -8.82 3.29 5.13
N ILE A 80 -8.34 2.64 4.06
CA ILE A 80 -7.11 3.07 3.35
C ILE A 80 -7.29 4.46 2.75
N SER A 81 -8.44 4.72 2.13
CA SER A 81 -8.75 6.03 1.56
C SER A 81 -8.78 7.11 2.63
N ALA A 82 -9.38 6.83 3.80
CA ALA A 82 -9.39 7.75 4.94
C ALA A 82 -7.98 7.99 5.47
N PHE A 83 -7.15 6.94 5.61
CA PHE A 83 -5.74 7.05 6.01
C PHE A 83 -4.95 7.99 5.09
N ILE A 84 -4.99 7.78 3.77
CA ILE A 84 -4.27 8.61 2.80
C ILE A 84 -4.82 10.05 2.78
N LYS A 85 -6.15 10.23 2.81
CA LYS A 85 -6.77 11.55 2.85
C LYS A 85 -6.40 12.33 4.12
N SER A 86 -6.29 11.65 5.27
CA SER A 86 -5.84 12.26 6.52
C SER A 86 -4.40 12.75 6.42
N MET A 87 -3.49 11.97 5.82
CA MET A 87 -2.11 12.43 5.57
C MET A 87 -2.07 13.61 4.60
N ARG A 88 -2.89 13.61 3.54
CA ARG A 88 -3.02 14.75 2.60
C ARG A 88 -3.47 16.02 3.31
N ALA A 89 -4.43 15.88 4.21
CA ALA A 89 -4.96 16.99 4.99
C ALA A 89 -4.03 17.41 6.15
N SER A 90 -2.85 16.79 6.29
CA SER A 90 -1.92 17.06 7.40
C SER A 90 -2.56 16.86 8.78
N GLN A 91 -3.37 15.80 8.92
CA GLN A 91 -4.06 15.41 10.15
C GLN A 91 -3.44 14.13 10.74
N PRO A 92 -2.35 14.24 11.53
CA PRO A 92 -1.63 13.06 12.02
C PRO A 92 -2.49 12.20 12.96
N ASP A 93 -3.31 12.79 13.81
CA ASP A 93 -4.18 12.04 14.75
C ASP A 93 -5.15 11.12 14.00
N ALA A 94 -5.81 11.64 12.97
CA ALA A 94 -6.72 10.87 12.13
C ALA A 94 -5.96 9.76 11.36
N ALA A 95 -4.78 10.07 10.82
CA ALA A 95 -3.96 9.11 10.09
C ALA A 95 -3.48 7.96 11.02
N ILE A 96 -3.03 8.26 12.23
CA ILE A 96 -2.63 7.26 13.23
C ILE A 96 -3.84 6.41 13.64
N TYR A 97 -5.01 7.02 13.86
CA TYR A 97 -6.23 6.27 14.16
C TYR A 97 -6.57 5.23 13.08
N TYR A 98 -6.59 5.64 11.81
CA TYR A 98 -6.88 4.72 10.70
C TYR A 98 -5.80 3.67 10.51
N MET A 99 -4.53 4.00 10.71
CA MET A 99 -3.42 3.04 10.72
C MET A 99 -3.62 1.99 11.83
N SER A 100 -3.91 2.42 13.06
CA SER A 100 -4.15 1.52 14.20
C SER A 100 -5.36 0.62 13.96
N ARG A 101 -6.44 1.15 13.36
CA ARG A 101 -7.62 0.39 12.95
C ARG A 101 -7.28 -0.68 11.91
N MET A 102 -6.44 -0.36 10.92
CA MET A 102 -5.97 -1.34 9.93
C MET A 102 -5.17 -2.46 10.57
N ILE A 103 -4.24 -2.14 11.48
CA ILE A 103 -3.44 -3.14 12.20
C ILE A 103 -4.31 -4.05 13.07
N ASP A 104 -5.23 -3.47 13.85
CA ASP A 104 -6.17 -4.23 14.70
C ASP A 104 -7.05 -5.18 13.88
N SER A 105 -7.40 -4.77 12.67
CA SER A 105 -8.15 -5.58 11.70
C SER A 105 -7.30 -6.66 11.00
N GLY A 106 -6.00 -6.74 11.28
CA GLY A 106 -5.08 -7.73 10.75
C GLY A 106 -4.53 -7.38 9.36
N GLU A 107 -4.49 -6.10 8.98
CA GLU A 107 -3.82 -5.66 7.78
C GLU A 107 -2.31 -5.88 7.88
N ASP A 108 -1.69 -6.22 6.75
CA ASP A 108 -0.24 -6.33 6.66
C ASP A 108 0.41 -4.95 6.89
N PRO A 109 1.25 -4.77 7.94
CA PRO A 109 1.92 -3.50 8.19
C PRO A 109 2.82 -3.06 7.02
N LYS A 110 3.32 -4.00 6.22
CA LYS A 110 4.08 -3.69 4.98
C LYS A 110 3.17 -3.05 3.93
N PHE A 111 1.89 -3.42 3.88
CA PHE A 111 0.94 -2.77 2.98
C PHE A 111 0.77 -1.29 3.35
N ILE A 112 0.60 -0.99 4.65
CA ILE A 112 0.50 0.39 5.16
C ILE A 112 1.77 1.18 4.82
N ALA A 113 2.95 0.60 5.08
CA ALA A 113 4.23 1.22 4.77
C ALA A 113 4.40 1.48 3.26
N ARG A 114 3.99 0.55 2.37
CA ARG A 114 3.97 0.78 0.91
C ARG A 114 3.12 1.98 0.52
N ARG A 115 1.97 2.15 1.16
CA ARG A 115 1.10 3.33 0.91
C ARG A 115 1.78 4.63 1.34
N MET A 116 2.57 4.63 2.41
CA MET A 116 3.36 5.78 2.84
C MET A 116 4.46 6.14 1.83
N VAL A 117 5.14 5.15 1.24
CA VAL A 117 6.15 5.35 0.18
C VAL A 117 5.50 5.98 -1.06
N ILE A 118 4.34 5.47 -1.48
CA ILE A 118 3.58 6.05 -2.60
C ILE A 118 3.19 7.49 -2.29
N PHE A 119 2.64 7.75 -1.10
CA PHE A 119 2.24 9.07 -0.66
C PHE A 119 3.40 10.07 -0.67
N ALA A 120 4.59 9.66 -0.22
CA ALA A 120 5.79 10.50 -0.23
C ALA A 120 6.17 10.96 -1.65
N SER A 121 6.00 10.11 -2.65
CA SER A 121 6.29 10.45 -4.06
C SER A 121 5.14 11.19 -4.73
N GLU A 122 3.89 10.78 -4.47
CA GLU A 122 2.70 11.29 -5.13
C GLU A 122 2.28 12.67 -4.61
N ASP A 123 2.21 12.82 -3.27
CA ASP A 123 1.62 13.99 -2.63
C ASP A 123 2.64 15.00 -2.10
N ILE A 124 3.83 14.55 -1.69
CA ILE A 124 4.91 15.42 -1.19
C ILE A 124 5.90 15.74 -2.31
N GLY A 125 6.35 14.71 -3.04
CA GLY A 125 7.20 14.85 -4.21
C GLY A 125 8.45 15.71 -3.92
N VAL A 126 8.71 16.65 -4.83
CA VAL A 126 9.91 17.51 -4.75
C VAL A 126 9.82 18.63 -3.71
N ALA A 127 8.66 18.87 -3.10
CA ALA A 127 8.55 19.87 -2.03
C ALA A 127 9.40 19.52 -0.81
N GLN A 128 9.58 18.21 -0.54
CA GLN A 128 10.47 17.71 0.50
C GLN A 128 11.05 16.34 0.12
N PRO A 129 12.16 16.30 -0.62
CA PRO A 129 12.74 15.05 -1.14
C PRO A 129 13.08 14.00 -0.07
N THR A 130 13.41 14.45 1.15
CA THR A 130 13.66 13.57 2.31
C THR A 130 12.45 12.74 2.72
N ALA A 131 11.23 13.12 2.31
CA ALA A 131 10.02 12.36 2.63
C ALA A 131 10.05 10.94 2.07
N LEU A 132 10.54 10.77 0.84
CA LEU A 132 10.71 9.45 0.25
C LEU A 132 11.78 8.62 0.98
N VAL A 133 12.87 9.24 1.43
CA VAL A 133 13.92 8.58 2.22
C VAL A 133 13.36 8.08 3.54
N VAL A 134 12.64 8.93 4.27
CA VAL A 134 12.01 8.56 5.55
C VAL A 134 10.97 7.45 5.35
N ALA A 135 10.10 7.56 4.34
CA ALA A 135 9.10 6.53 4.05
C ALA A 135 9.73 5.16 3.74
N ASN A 136 10.83 5.13 2.96
CA ASN A 136 11.58 3.90 2.70
C ASN A 136 12.27 3.36 3.96
N SER A 137 12.81 4.22 4.83
CA SER A 137 13.38 3.80 6.11
C SER A 137 12.33 3.17 7.02
N VAL A 138 11.12 3.75 7.08
CA VAL A 138 9.98 3.17 7.80
C VAL A 138 9.59 1.82 7.20
N PHE A 139 9.52 1.71 5.86
CA PHE A 139 9.21 0.44 5.21
C PHE A 139 10.23 -0.65 5.58
N ARG A 140 11.52 -0.35 5.55
CA ARG A 140 12.58 -1.28 5.95
C ARG A 140 12.50 -1.66 7.43
N ALA A 141 12.22 -0.71 8.32
CA ALA A 141 12.00 -0.99 9.73
C ALA A 141 10.82 -1.96 9.94
N VAL A 142 9.68 -1.71 9.27
CA VAL A 142 8.50 -2.58 9.31
C VAL A 142 8.83 -4.00 8.82
N GLU A 143 9.60 -4.10 7.74
CA GLU A 143 10.01 -5.39 7.17
C GLU A 143 10.94 -6.18 8.09
N THR A 144 11.81 -5.48 8.83
CA THR A 144 12.86 -6.09 9.65
C THR A 144 12.37 -6.44 11.06
N ILE A 145 11.55 -5.55 11.66
CA ILE A 145 11.14 -5.64 13.07
C ILE A 145 9.87 -6.49 13.22
N GLY A 146 8.84 -6.23 12.41
CA GLY A 146 7.53 -6.88 12.55
C GLY A 146 6.67 -6.30 13.69
N LEU A 147 5.44 -6.78 13.78
CA LEU A 147 4.51 -6.41 14.87
C LEU A 147 4.87 -7.14 16.17
N PRO A 148 4.61 -6.51 17.32
CA PRO A 148 3.90 -5.22 17.52
C PRO A 148 4.78 -3.97 17.38
N GLU A 149 6.10 -4.07 17.48
CA GLU A 149 6.99 -2.91 17.62
C GLU A 149 7.05 -2.03 16.36
N CYS A 150 6.92 -2.60 15.17
CA CYS A 150 6.96 -1.83 13.92
C CYS A 150 5.81 -0.81 13.79
N ALA A 151 4.73 -0.94 14.60
CA ALA A 151 3.67 0.06 14.66
C ALA A 151 4.18 1.43 15.13
N ILE A 152 5.22 1.46 15.98
CA ILE A 152 5.87 2.70 16.43
C ILE A 152 6.57 3.39 15.24
N ASN A 153 7.24 2.62 14.39
CA ASN A 153 7.90 3.15 13.20
C ASN A 153 6.89 3.71 12.19
N LEU A 154 5.75 3.03 12.00
CA LEU A 154 4.64 3.54 11.19
C LEU A 154 4.11 4.88 11.72
N ALA A 155 3.81 4.95 13.03
CA ALA A 155 3.32 6.17 13.67
C ALA A 155 4.31 7.33 13.52
N HIS A 156 5.61 7.10 13.76
CA HIS A 156 6.66 8.09 13.55
C HIS A 156 6.67 8.63 12.11
N GLY A 157 6.68 7.72 11.13
CA GLY A 157 6.65 8.09 9.72
C GLY A 157 5.39 8.87 9.32
N ILE A 158 4.23 8.50 9.84
CA ILE A 158 2.96 9.20 9.60
C ILE A 158 3.04 10.65 10.09
N VAL A 159 3.50 10.89 11.33
CA VAL A 159 3.66 12.24 11.88
C VAL A 159 4.57 13.08 10.99
N TYR A 160 5.74 12.54 10.63
CA TYR A 160 6.68 13.22 9.75
C TYR A 160 6.06 13.57 8.40
N LEU A 161 5.43 12.60 7.72
CA LEU A 161 4.83 12.80 6.40
C LEU A 161 3.65 13.79 6.43
N CYS A 162 2.88 13.82 7.51
CA CYS A 162 1.81 14.80 7.70
C CYS A 162 2.35 16.24 7.78
N GLN A 163 3.52 16.44 8.38
CA GLN A 163 4.15 17.75 8.53
C GLN A 163 4.85 18.26 7.26
N CYS A 164 5.13 17.38 6.30
CA CYS A 164 5.77 17.76 5.04
C CYS A 164 4.88 18.67 4.19
N LYS A 165 5.48 19.63 3.48
CA LYS A 165 4.81 20.38 2.41
C LYS A 165 4.36 19.44 1.31
N LYS A 166 3.23 19.73 0.69
CA LYS A 166 2.64 18.91 -0.38
C LYS A 166 2.86 19.55 -1.74
N ASN A 167 3.29 18.75 -2.73
CA ASN A 167 3.43 19.17 -4.13
C ASN A 167 3.25 17.94 -5.04
N ARG A 168 2.18 17.91 -5.80
CA ARG A 168 1.86 16.84 -6.75
C ARG A 168 2.42 17.08 -8.15
N GLY A 169 3.30 18.07 -8.33
CA GLY A 169 3.80 18.48 -9.64
C GLY A 169 4.41 17.32 -10.44
N ALA A 170 5.27 16.52 -9.83
CA ALA A 170 5.89 15.35 -10.49
C ALA A 170 4.84 14.28 -10.89
N TYR A 171 3.88 13.98 -10.01
CA TYR A 171 2.79 13.06 -10.31
C TYR A 171 1.92 13.57 -11.46
N ASN A 172 1.50 14.83 -11.42
CA ASN A 172 0.68 15.44 -12.47
C ASN A 172 1.41 15.47 -13.81
N ALA A 173 2.73 15.77 -13.79
CA ALA A 173 3.57 15.73 -14.99
C ALA A 173 3.61 14.31 -15.60
N TYR A 174 3.78 13.28 -14.79
CA TYR A 174 3.75 11.90 -15.24
C TYR A 174 2.39 11.52 -15.86
N ILE A 175 1.27 11.89 -15.24
CA ILE A 175 -0.07 11.61 -15.78
C ILE A 175 -0.26 12.29 -17.14
N LYS A 176 0.03 13.60 -17.25
CA LYS A 176 -0.06 14.37 -18.49
C LYS A 176 0.82 13.74 -19.61
N ALA A 177 2.05 13.35 -19.29
CA ALA A 177 2.93 12.69 -20.25
C ALA A 177 2.38 11.33 -20.70
N THR A 178 1.82 10.54 -19.77
CA THR A 178 1.20 9.24 -20.08
C THR A 178 -0.03 9.40 -20.98
N GLU A 179 -0.84 10.44 -20.78
CA GLU A 179 -1.99 10.75 -21.64
C GLU A 179 -1.52 11.09 -23.07
N ASP A 180 -0.46 11.89 -23.23
CA ASP A 180 0.08 12.20 -24.55
C ASP A 180 0.67 10.95 -25.24
N VAL A 181 1.35 10.07 -24.51
CA VAL A 181 1.82 8.78 -25.06
C VAL A 181 0.66 7.92 -25.55
N LYS A 182 -0.44 7.85 -24.80
CA LYS A 182 -1.65 7.12 -25.21
C LYS A 182 -2.31 7.74 -26.44
N LYS A 183 -2.31 9.07 -26.54
CA LYS A 183 -2.95 9.83 -27.62
C LYS A 183 -2.18 9.77 -28.91
N TYR A 184 -0.86 9.92 -28.86
CA TYR A 184 0.00 10.07 -30.05
C TYR A 184 0.80 8.79 -30.39
N GLY A 185 0.79 7.79 -29.50
CA GLY A 185 1.60 6.59 -29.66
C GLY A 185 3.10 6.87 -29.53
N ASN A 186 3.92 6.01 -30.13
CA ASN A 186 5.37 6.13 -30.09
C ASN A 186 5.86 7.15 -31.15
N LEU A 187 5.80 8.44 -30.82
CA LEU A 187 6.38 9.48 -31.65
C LEU A 187 7.90 9.29 -31.81
N PRO A 188 8.46 9.60 -33.01
CA PRO A 188 9.88 9.41 -33.26
C PRO A 188 10.74 10.32 -32.35
N VAL A 189 11.81 9.75 -31.79
CA VAL A 189 12.81 10.54 -31.08
C VAL A 189 13.49 11.50 -32.05
N PRO A 190 13.63 12.80 -31.70
CA PRO A 190 14.32 13.77 -32.54
C PRO A 190 15.72 13.30 -32.98
N LEU A 191 16.11 13.50 -34.23
CA LEU A 191 17.38 13.02 -34.78
C LEU A 191 18.60 13.47 -33.95
N LYS A 192 18.58 14.72 -33.45
CA LYS A 192 19.67 15.28 -32.64
C LYS A 192 19.90 14.50 -31.33
N LEU A 193 18.91 13.74 -30.84
CA LEU A 193 19.01 12.94 -29.59
C LEU A 193 19.39 11.48 -29.84
N ARG A 194 19.41 11.05 -31.11
CA ARG A 194 19.74 9.66 -31.44
C ARG A 194 21.25 9.49 -31.53
N SER A 195 21.80 8.43 -30.91
CA SER A 195 23.22 8.11 -31.00
C SER A 195 23.56 7.50 -32.34
N PRO A 196 24.58 8.00 -33.08
CA PRO A 196 25.03 7.43 -34.32
C PRO A 196 25.94 6.23 -34.06
N GLU A 197 25.43 5.01 -34.21
CA GLU A 197 26.20 3.76 -34.01
C GLU A 197 26.96 3.34 -35.27
N THR A 198 26.48 3.72 -36.46
CA THR A 198 27.10 3.37 -37.77
C THR A 198 27.46 4.62 -38.59
N ASN A 199 28.35 4.46 -39.58
CA ASN A 199 28.71 5.54 -40.49
C ASN A 199 27.50 6.08 -41.25
N LEU A 200 26.59 5.20 -41.70
CA LEU A 200 25.36 5.58 -42.34
C LEU A 200 24.48 6.46 -41.43
N MET A 201 24.40 6.14 -40.15
CA MET A 201 23.65 6.98 -39.20
C MET A 201 24.27 8.37 -39.02
N LYS A 202 25.61 8.48 -39.07
CA LYS A 202 26.31 9.78 -39.08
C LYS A 202 25.97 10.59 -40.31
N GLU A 203 25.96 9.98 -41.48
CA GLU A 203 25.58 10.60 -42.74
C GLU A 203 24.11 11.05 -42.72
N LEU A 204 23.23 10.32 -42.06
CA LEU A 204 21.82 10.67 -41.81
C LEU A 204 21.62 11.71 -40.73
N ASN A 205 22.69 12.36 -40.23
CA ASN A 205 22.67 13.42 -39.22
C ASN A 205 22.16 12.99 -37.80
N TYR A 206 22.30 11.72 -37.45
CA TYR A 206 22.01 11.29 -36.06
C TYR A 206 22.97 11.98 -35.08
N GLY A 207 22.44 12.56 -34.00
CA GLY A 207 23.19 13.28 -32.98
C GLY A 207 23.70 14.68 -33.38
N LYS A 208 23.48 15.08 -34.67
CA LYS A 208 23.97 16.39 -35.15
C LYS A 208 23.18 17.53 -34.48
N GLY A 209 23.92 18.50 -33.92
CA GLY A 209 23.33 19.66 -33.23
C GLY A 209 22.84 19.36 -31.81
N TYR A 210 23.26 18.24 -31.20
CA TYR A 210 22.99 17.99 -29.79
C TYR A 210 23.89 18.87 -28.90
N GLU A 211 23.26 19.63 -28.02
CA GLU A 211 23.92 20.42 -26.99
C GLU A 211 23.47 19.95 -25.61
N LYS A 212 24.44 19.57 -24.74
CA LYS A 212 24.19 18.93 -23.44
C LYS A 212 23.29 19.78 -22.51
N TYR A 213 23.42 21.09 -22.55
CA TYR A 213 22.69 22.05 -21.71
C TYR A 213 21.80 22.98 -22.53
N SER A 214 21.27 22.48 -23.66
CA SER A 214 20.36 23.23 -24.51
C SER A 214 19.11 23.68 -23.75
N LYS A 215 18.63 24.89 -24.05
CA LYS A 215 17.32 25.40 -23.61
C LYS A 215 16.18 24.99 -24.52
N GLU A 216 16.49 24.39 -25.66
CA GLU A 216 15.48 23.89 -26.59
C GLU A 216 14.77 22.64 -26.05
N SER A 217 13.52 22.48 -26.42
CA SER A 217 12.76 21.28 -26.08
C SER A 217 13.37 20.04 -26.76
N PHE A 218 13.53 18.97 -26.00
CA PHE A 218 13.92 17.65 -26.48
C PHE A 218 12.72 16.73 -26.77
N LEU A 219 11.52 17.23 -26.59
CA LEU A 219 10.30 16.51 -26.95
C LEU A 219 10.19 16.33 -28.49
N PRO A 220 9.44 15.30 -28.95
CA PRO A 220 9.05 15.19 -30.36
C PRO A 220 8.42 16.47 -30.88
N ASN A 221 8.51 16.71 -32.18
CA ASN A 221 8.05 17.96 -32.79
C ASN A 221 6.59 18.30 -32.48
N GLU A 222 5.74 17.27 -32.42
CA GLU A 222 4.31 17.37 -32.14
C GLU A 222 4.06 17.86 -30.69
N LEU A 223 5.04 17.68 -29.81
CA LEU A 223 4.96 18.00 -28.37
C LEU A 223 5.94 19.08 -27.93
N LYS A 224 6.72 19.67 -28.83
CA LYS A 224 7.84 20.59 -28.50
C LYS A 224 7.46 21.78 -27.59
N ASN A 225 6.19 22.22 -27.64
CA ASN A 225 5.67 23.32 -26.85
C ASN A 225 5.00 22.87 -25.54
N LYS A 226 4.94 21.56 -25.29
CA LYS A 226 4.34 21.04 -24.06
C LYS A 226 5.25 21.28 -22.84
N LYS A 227 4.62 21.57 -21.72
CA LYS A 227 5.25 21.59 -20.39
C LYS A 227 4.45 20.68 -19.49
N TYR A 228 5.06 19.60 -19.05
CA TYR A 228 4.42 18.66 -18.13
C TYR A 228 4.59 19.09 -16.67
N LEU A 229 5.78 19.53 -16.30
CA LEU A 229 6.06 20.04 -14.96
C LEU A 229 5.77 21.55 -14.91
N GLU A 230 4.77 21.92 -14.12
CA GLU A 230 4.48 23.30 -13.76
C GLU A 230 5.37 23.67 -12.55
N GLN A 231 6.12 24.76 -12.68
CA GLN A 231 7.00 25.29 -11.61
C GLN A 231 6.17 26.04 -10.55
#